data_3561978d38cf97149942b75906abfa07
#
_entry.id   3561978d38cf97149942b75906abfa07
#
_cell.length_a   1.000
_cell.length_b   1.000
_cell.length_c   1.000
_cell.angle_alpha   90.00
_cell.angle_beta   90.00
_cell.angle_gamma   90.00
#
_symmetry.space_group_name_H-M   'P 1'
#
loop_
_entity.id
_entity.type
_entity.pdbx_description
1 polymer ?
#
loop_
_entity_poly.entity_id
_entity_poly.type
_entity_poly.pdbx_seq_one_letter_code
_entity_poly.pdbx_strand_id
1 'polypeptide(L)'
;MEKFSVFNFQLDKTVNTFGNIYRLTSFGESHGPGIGGVIDGCPAGIELDTAFIQQELNRRKPGQSRITTPRKEDDEVQFLSGIYEGKTTGTPIGFIIWNKNQHSSDYDNMKTVYRPSHADYTYQTKYGIRDPR
;
A
#
# COMPACT_ATOMS: atom_id res chain seq x y z
N MET A 1 -3.01 34.13 -25.31
CA MET A 1 -4.21 33.39 -24.88
C MET A 1 -3.97 31.92 -25.22
N GLU A 2 -3.29 31.24 -24.32
CA GLU A 2 -2.95 29.82 -24.49
C GLU A 2 -4.22 29.00 -24.33
N LYS A 3 -4.56 28.25 -25.36
CA LYS A 3 -5.65 27.28 -25.35
C LYS A 3 -5.23 26.17 -24.34
N PHE A 4 -5.83 26.15 -23.18
CA PHE A 4 -5.87 24.94 -22.37
C PHE A 4 -6.56 23.87 -23.21
N SER A 5 -5.76 23.01 -23.82
CA SER A 5 -6.23 21.76 -24.37
C SER A 5 -6.90 21.02 -23.21
N VAL A 6 -8.22 20.89 -23.29
CA VAL A 6 -8.95 19.96 -22.44
C VAL A 6 -8.41 18.60 -22.82
N PHE A 7 -7.41 18.13 -22.09
CA PHE A 7 -7.03 16.73 -22.15
C PHE A 7 -8.31 15.96 -21.88
N ASN A 8 -8.79 15.26 -22.89
CA ASN A 8 -9.71 14.16 -22.70
C ASN A 8 -8.99 13.19 -21.77
N PHE A 9 -9.22 13.36 -20.48
CA PHE A 9 -8.91 12.39 -19.48
C PHE A 9 -9.86 11.23 -19.74
N GLN A 10 -9.55 10.47 -20.78
CA GLN A 10 -10.05 9.13 -20.91
C GLN A 10 -9.49 8.46 -19.66
N LEU A 11 -10.36 8.22 -18.70
CA LEU A 11 -10.08 7.53 -17.45
C LEU A 11 -9.45 6.18 -17.78
N ASP A 12 -8.17 6.24 -18.06
CA ASP A 12 -7.35 5.06 -18.08
C ASP A 12 -7.42 4.51 -16.65
N LYS A 13 -7.96 3.31 -16.52
CA LYS A 13 -8.33 2.66 -15.23
C LYS A 13 -7.12 2.30 -14.36
N THR A 14 -6.07 3.09 -14.42
CA THR A 14 -4.84 2.90 -13.64
C THR A 14 -4.84 3.82 -12.43
N VAL A 15 -5.81 3.61 -11.55
CA VAL A 15 -5.87 4.26 -10.25
C VAL A 15 -5.50 3.25 -9.16
N ASN A 16 -4.92 3.74 -8.09
CA ASN A 16 -4.58 2.91 -6.91
C ASN A 16 -5.80 2.72 -5.97
N THR A 17 -7.00 2.85 -6.52
CA THR A 17 -8.27 2.73 -5.81
C THR A 17 -9.10 1.62 -6.42
N PHE A 18 -9.55 0.70 -5.59
CA PHE A 18 -10.38 -0.44 -5.96
C PHE A 18 -11.78 -0.29 -5.36
N GLY A 19 -12.78 -0.82 -6.06
CA GLY A 19 -14.17 -0.84 -5.62
C GLY A 19 -14.99 0.37 -6.09
N ASN A 20 -16.27 0.37 -5.76
CA ASN A 20 -17.23 1.42 -6.13
C ASN A 20 -17.81 2.11 -4.88
N ILE A 21 -18.74 1.47 -4.17
CA ILE A 21 -19.33 1.99 -2.94
C ILE A 21 -18.35 1.79 -1.79
N TYR A 22 -17.87 0.57 -1.61
CA TYR A 22 -16.76 0.27 -0.70
C TYR A 22 -15.46 0.34 -1.50
N ARG A 23 -14.58 1.25 -1.13
CA ARG A 23 -13.36 1.54 -1.87
C ARG A 23 -12.14 1.39 -0.99
N LEU A 24 -11.07 0.88 -1.59
CA LEU A 24 -9.75 0.81 -0.98
C LEU A 24 -8.75 1.55 -1.87
N THR A 25 -8.08 2.53 -1.31
CA THR A 25 -6.90 3.16 -1.92
C THR A 25 -5.68 2.71 -1.16
N SER A 26 -4.72 2.09 -1.84
CA SER A 26 -3.45 1.66 -1.24
C SER A 26 -2.32 2.61 -1.61
N PHE A 27 -1.33 2.74 -0.72
CA PHE A 27 -0.13 3.56 -0.94
C PHE A 27 1.08 2.94 -0.23
N GLY A 28 2.25 3.41 -0.60
CA GLY A 28 3.52 3.01 0.00
C GLY A 28 4.34 2.08 -0.89
N GLU A 29 5.62 1.96 -0.58
CA GLU A 29 6.58 1.10 -1.25
C GLU A 29 7.02 -0.02 -0.30
N SER A 30 7.26 -1.23 -0.86
CA SER A 30 7.61 -2.43 -0.07
C SER A 30 8.91 -2.27 0.72
N HIS A 31 9.81 -1.42 0.25
CA HIS A 31 11.08 -1.09 0.90
C HIS A 31 11.13 0.37 1.37
N GLY A 32 10.01 1.06 1.35
CA GLY A 32 9.81 2.38 1.92
C GLY A 32 9.51 2.31 3.43
N PRO A 33 9.13 3.45 4.04
CA PRO A 33 8.84 3.53 5.47
C PRO A 33 7.67 2.67 5.92
N GLY A 34 6.70 2.42 5.03
CA GLY A 34 5.53 1.62 5.33
C GLY A 34 4.59 1.50 4.15
N ILE A 35 3.63 0.62 4.30
CA ILE A 35 2.53 0.41 3.37
C ILE A 35 1.23 0.71 4.10
N GLY A 36 0.33 1.41 3.47
CA GLY A 36 -0.95 1.73 4.08
C GLY A 36 -2.09 1.77 3.09
N GLY A 37 -3.24 2.14 3.61
CA GLY A 37 -4.42 2.32 2.80
C GLY A 37 -5.48 3.14 3.49
N VAL A 38 -6.43 3.57 2.67
CA VAL A 38 -7.66 4.22 3.12
C VAL A 38 -8.84 3.42 2.59
N ILE A 39 -9.70 2.98 3.50
CA ILE A 39 -10.98 2.36 3.19
C ILE A 39 -12.07 3.41 3.32
N ASP A 40 -12.83 3.63 2.26
CA ASP A 40 -13.96 4.56 2.23
C ASP A 40 -15.25 3.79 1.90
N GLY A 41 -16.38 4.24 2.42
CA GLY A 41 -17.69 3.62 2.22
C GLY A 41 -17.97 2.43 3.15
N CYS A 42 -17.18 2.24 4.21
CA CYS A 42 -17.48 1.26 5.24
C CYS A 42 -18.63 1.78 6.13
N PRO A 43 -19.72 1.03 6.32
CA PRO A 43 -20.81 1.44 7.21
C PRO A 43 -20.34 1.64 8.66
N ALA A 44 -21.01 2.55 9.38
CA ALA A 44 -20.77 2.74 10.81
C ALA A 44 -21.30 1.56 11.65
N GLY A 45 -20.69 1.36 12.82
CA GLY A 45 -21.16 0.40 13.83
C GLY A 45 -20.74 -1.04 13.62
N ILE A 46 -19.89 -1.32 12.63
CA ILE A 46 -19.34 -2.66 12.44
C ILE A 46 -18.25 -2.89 13.48
N GLU A 47 -18.35 -3.97 14.22
CA GLU A 47 -17.35 -4.40 15.18
C GLU A 47 -16.07 -4.87 14.47
N LEU A 48 -14.94 -4.32 14.87
CA LEU A 48 -13.65 -4.61 14.24
C LEU A 48 -12.91 -5.70 15.04
N ASP A 49 -12.81 -6.88 14.48
CA ASP A 49 -11.97 -7.96 15.03
C ASP A 49 -10.49 -7.73 14.65
N THR A 50 -9.79 -6.95 15.47
CA THR A 50 -8.38 -6.65 15.26
C THR A 50 -7.50 -7.88 15.38
N ALA A 51 -7.87 -8.86 16.21
CA ALA A 51 -7.14 -10.10 16.38
C ALA A 51 -7.21 -10.95 15.10
N PHE A 52 -8.39 -11.06 14.50
CA PHE A 52 -8.56 -11.73 13.22
C PHE A 52 -7.75 -11.04 12.10
N ILE A 53 -7.81 -9.72 12.02
CA ILE A 53 -7.05 -8.95 11.03
C ILE A 53 -5.54 -9.22 11.19
N GLN A 54 -5.04 -9.19 12.42
CA GLN A 54 -3.63 -9.45 12.69
C GLN A 54 -3.25 -10.90 12.37
N GLN A 55 -4.15 -11.85 12.61
CA GLN A 55 -3.94 -13.25 12.22
C GLN A 55 -3.81 -13.40 10.70
N GLU A 56 -4.66 -12.74 9.93
CA GLU A 56 -4.59 -12.77 8.46
C GLU A 56 -3.31 -12.10 7.93
N LEU A 57 -2.86 -11.01 8.53
CA LEU A 57 -1.58 -10.38 8.21
C LEU A 57 -0.40 -11.32 8.53
N ASN A 58 -0.47 -12.03 9.66
CA ASN A 58 0.55 -13.00 10.04
C ASN A 58 0.67 -14.17 9.07
N ARG A 59 -0.41 -14.56 8.39
CA ARG A 59 -0.37 -15.59 7.33
C ARG A 59 0.48 -15.18 6.13
N ARG A 60 0.70 -13.90 5.92
CA ARG A 60 1.52 -13.34 4.83
C ARG A 60 3.00 -13.25 5.18
N LYS A 61 3.40 -13.52 6.43
CA LYS A 61 4.80 -13.47 6.83
C LYS A 61 5.64 -14.42 5.97
N PRO A 62 6.77 -13.96 5.41
CA PRO A 62 7.75 -14.84 4.80
C PRO A 62 8.25 -15.84 5.85
N GLY A 63 8.60 -17.06 5.42
CA GLY A 63 9.18 -18.05 6.34
C GLY A 63 8.22 -19.13 6.85
N GLN A 64 6.95 -19.11 6.43
CA GLN A 64 6.00 -20.19 6.76
C GLN A 64 6.19 -21.45 5.88
N SER A 65 7.01 -21.37 4.83
CA SER A 65 7.41 -22.53 4.03
C SER A 65 8.94 -22.64 3.97
N ARG A 66 9.45 -23.86 3.72
CA ARG A 66 10.90 -24.14 3.61
C ARG A 66 11.63 -23.38 2.50
N ILE A 67 10.92 -22.64 1.65
CA ILE A 67 11.42 -21.99 0.43
C ILE A 67 11.43 -20.46 0.57
N THR A 68 10.96 -19.89 1.67
CA THR A 68 10.82 -18.43 1.83
C THR A 68 11.96 -17.82 2.65
N THR A 69 12.33 -16.59 2.30
CA THR A 69 13.35 -15.78 2.98
C THR A 69 13.03 -15.61 4.47
N PRO A 70 14.03 -15.60 5.37
CA PRO A 70 13.82 -15.52 6.82
C PRO A 70 13.53 -14.09 7.30
N ARG A 71 12.52 -13.41 6.74
CA ARG A 71 12.01 -12.17 7.31
C ARG A 71 11.05 -12.50 8.45
N LYS A 72 11.49 -12.23 9.67
CA LYS A 72 10.69 -12.28 10.91
C LYS A 72 10.17 -10.88 11.25
N GLU A 73 9.41 -10.27 10.36
CA GLU A 73 8.80 -8.97 10.65
C GLU A 73 7.36 -9.19 11.09
N ASP A 74 7.00 -8.57 12.21
CA ASP A 74 5.60 -8.49 12.62
C ASP A 74 4.96 -7.35 11.85
N ASP A 75 4.17 -7.70 10.83
CA ASP A 75 3.33 -6.77 10.06
C ASP A 75 2.15 -6.32 10.94
N GLU A 76 2.45 -5.49 11.94
CA GLU A 76 1.45 -4.96 12.84
C GLU A 76 0.69 -3.82 12.16
N VAL A 77 -0.62 -4.00 12.01
CA VAL A 77 -1.47 -2.94 11.47
C VAL A 77 -1.79 -1.90 12.54
N GLN A 78 -1.58 -0.63 12.19
CA GLN A 78 -2.00 0.51 12.99
C GLN A 78 -3.16 1.22 12.30
N PHE A 79 -4.29 1.34 12.99
CA PHE A 79 -5.42 2.14 12.53
C PHE A 79 -5.23 3.61 12.97
N LEU A 80 -5.38 4.53 12.01
CA LEU A 80 -5.17 5.95 12.21
C LEU A 80 -6.48 6.73 12.32
N SER A 81 -7.56 6.22 11.74
CA SER A 81 -8.88 6.89 11.71
C SER A 81 -9.99 5.89 11.44
N GLY A 82 -11.24 6.33 11.59
CA GLY A 82 -12.43 5.59 11.22
C GLY A 82 -12.85 4.51 12.21
N ILE A 83 -12.16 4.39 13.35
CA ILE A 83 -12.46 3.42 14.41
C ILE A 83 -12.62 4.17 15.73
N TYR A 84 -13.68 3.86 16.47
CA TYR A 84 -13.93 4.34 17.82
C TYR A 84 -14.50 3.23 18.69
N GLU A 85 -13.92 2.99 19.86
CA GLU A 85 -14.31 1.92 20.79
C GLU A 85 -14.48 0.54 20.10
N GLY A 86 -13.57 0.19 19.19
CA GLY A 86 -13.57 -1.08 18.47
C GLY A 86 -14.61 -1.21 17.36
N LYS A 87 -15.31 -0.12 17.00
CA LYS A 87 -16.31 -0.10 15.94
C LYS A 87 -16.00 0.92 14.87
N THR A 88 -16.44 0.66 13.65
CA THR A 88 -16.34 1.60 12.55
C THR A 88 -17.23 2.81 12.78
N THR A 89 -16.77 3.99 12.38
CA THR A 89 -17.49 5.26 12.56
C THR A 89 -18.29 5.70 11.33
N GLY A 90 -18.09 5.03 10.18
CA GLY A 90 -18.65 5.46 8.90
C GLY A 90 -17.77 6.49 8.16
N THR A 91 -16.76 7.03 8.82
CA THR A 91 -15.75 7.88 8.20
C THR A 91 -14.63 7.02 7.58
N PRO A 92 -13.76 7.58 6.72
CA PRO A 92 -12.68 6.81 6.12
C PRO A 92 -11.76 6.16 7.16
N ILE A 93 -11.49 4.86 6.97
CA ILE A 93 -10.59 4.11 7.83
C ILE A 93 -9.18 4.18 7.22
N GLY A 94 -8.30 4.95 7.87
CA GLY A 94 -6.89 4.98 7.53
C GLY A 94 -6.13 3.93 8.32
N PHE A 95 -5.25 3.19 7.67
CA PHE A 95 -4.37 2.23 8.33
C PHE A 95 -2.98 2.22 7.72
N ILE A 96 -1.99 1.80 8.50
CA ILE A 96 -0.61 1.67 8.06
C ILE A 96 0.06 0.45 8.72
N ILE A 97 0.97 -0.15 7.97
CA ILE A 97 1.90 -1.19 8.42
C ILE A 97 3.30 -0.62 8.23
N TRP A 98 4.00 -0.37 9.31
CA TRP A 98 5.34 0.19 9.28
C TRP A 98 6.40 -0.85 8.92
N ASN A 99 7.32 -0.47 8.06
CA ASN A 99 8.49 -1.28 7.74
C ASN A 99 9.58 -1.03 8.79
N LYS A 100 9.71 -1.94 9.75
CA LYS A 100 10.65 -1.82 10.87
C LYS A 100 12.12 -2.04 10.47
N ASN A 101 12.37 -2.69 9.33
CA ASN A 101 13.71 -3.04 8.85
C ASN A 101 14.02 -2.38 7.50
N GLN A 102 13.77 -1.09 7.41
CA GLN A 102 14.10 -0.32 6.23
C GLN A 102 15.60 -0.13 6.09
N HIS A 103 16.21 -0.77 5.09
CA HIS A 103 17.60 -0.53 4.66
C HIS A 103 17.60 0.16 3.29
N SER A 104 17.30 1.46 3.27
CA SER A 104 17.26 2.26 2.03
C SER A 104 18.63 2.36 1.35
N SER A 105 19.72 2.21 2.09
CA SER A 105 21.11 2.19 1.56
C SER A 105 21.40 1.00 0.63
N ASP A 106 20.68 -0.12 0.78
CA ASP A 106 20.88 -1.32 -0.03
C ASP A 106 20.45 -1.12 -1.49
N TYR A 107 19.73 -0.04 -1.78
CA TYR A 107 19.20 0.28 -3.11
C TYR A 107 19.99 1.34 -3.89
N ASP A 108 21.01 1.96 -3.28
CA ASP A 108 21.80 3.00 -3.94
C ASP A 108 22.51 2.51 -5.20
N ASN A 109 22.95 1.26 -5.22
CA ASN A 109 23.58 0.63 -6.38
C ASN A 109 22.58 0.27 -7.49
N MET A 110 21.28 0.30 -7.20
CA MET A 110 20.23 -0.09 -8.14
C MET A 110 19.60 1.09 -8.88
N LYS A 111 20.07 2.30 -8.63
CA LYS A 111 19.54 3.53 -9.24
C LYS A 111 19.70 3.57 -10.76
N THR A 112 20.67 2.84 -11.30
CA THR A 112 21.02 2.87 -12.72
C THR A 112 20.65 1.60 -13.49
N VAL A 113 20.24 0.52 -12.80
CA VAL A 113 19.97 -0.77 -13.42
C VAL A 113 18.52 -1.19 -13.13
N TYR A 114 17.79 -1.62 -14.16
CA TYR A 114 16.44 -2.16 -14.00
C TYR A 114 16.51 -3.61 -13.50
N ARG A 115 15.71 -3.90 -12.47
CA ARG A 115 15.61 -5.26 -11.93
C ARG A 115 14.59 -6.08 -12.72
N PRO A 116 14.92 -7.31 -13.16
CA PRO A 116 13.96 -8.21 -13.74
C PRO A 116 12.78 -8.46 -12.79
N SER A 117 11.58 -8.57 -13.33
CA SER A 117 10.33 -8.83 -12.58
C SER A 117 9.92 -7.74 -11.57
N HIS A 118 10.54 -6.55 -11.62
CA HIS A 118 10.15 -5.39 -10.82
C HIS A 118 9.57 -4.30 -11.72
N ALA A 119 8.80 -3.40 -11.14
CA ALA A 119 8.12 -2.32 -11.87
C ALA A 119 9.05 -1.15 -12.26
N ASP A 120 10.35 -1.27 -12.06
CA ASP A 120 11.33 -0.20 -12.26
C ASP A 120 11.23 0.46 -13.65
N TYR A 121 11.25 -0.36 -14.70
CA TYR A 121 11.12 0.13 -16.08
C TYR A 121 9.74 0.73 -16.35
N THR A 122 8.70 0.09 -15.87
CA THR A 122 7.31 0.54 -16.06
C THR A 122 7.07 1.88 -15.38
N TYR A 123 7.59 2.07 -14.17
CA TYR A 123 7.49 3.34 -13.46
C TYR A 123 8.25 4.46 -14.16
N GLN A 124 9.49 4.18 -14.60
CA GLN A 124 10.27 5.15 -15.36
C GLN A 124 9.57 5.55 -16.65
N THR A 125 8.99 4.59 -17.37
CA THR A 125 8.29 4.87 -18.64
C THR A 125 7.00 5.63 -18.42
N LYS A 126 6.25 5.28 -17.37
CA LYS A 126 4.91 5.87 -17.11
C LYS A 126 5.00 7.25 -16.44
N TYR A 127 5.89 7.41 -15.48
CA TYR A 127 5.91 8.59 -14.62
C TYR A 127 7.16 9.46 -14.80
N GLY A 128 8.18 9.00 -15.56
CA GLY A 128 9.44 9.70 -15.72
C GLY A 128 10.33 9.72 -14.47
N ILE A 129 9.88 9.07 -13.41
CA ILE A 129 10.57 8.99 -12.11
C ILE A 129 10.71 7.52 -11.73
N ARG A 130 11.84 7.19 -11.14
CA ARG A 130 12.12 5.86 -10.62
C ARG A 130 12.51 5.94 -9.15
N ASP A 131 11.76 5.23 -8.33
CA ASP A 131 12.09 4.92 -6.95
C ASP A 131 12.38 3.41 -6.84
N PRO A 132 13.61 2.99 -6.49
CA PRO A 132 13.97 1.57 -6.42
C PRO A 132 13.47 0.88 -5.13
N ARG A 133 12.83 1.61 -4.21
CA ARG A 133 12.32 1.10 -2.93
C ARG A 133 11.03 0.31 -3.03
#